data_f091d8d12ea454cae0d3144193eaf4d1
#
_entry.id   f091d8d12ea454cae0d3144193eaf4d1
#
_cell.length_a   1.000
_cell.length_b   1.000
_cell.length_c   1.000
_cell.angle_alpha   90.00
_cell.angle_beta   90.00
_cell.angle_gamma   90.00
#
_symmetry.space_group_name_H-M   'P 1'
#
loop_
_entity.id
_entity.type
_entity.pdbx_description
1 polymer ?
#
loop_
_entity_poly.entity_id
_entity_poly.type
_entity_poly.pdbx_seq_one_letter_code
_entity_poly.pdbx_strand_id
1 'polypeptide(L)'
;MSDGSNGARRTRRRAGPGGPQLLLVAIGLVLSACAGDVAPRGEALRLVGNDIPRGIVHEAYDGTFHAVGGLRPYTFSITSGALPAGITLQNGVLRGIPTEVGTFALTVEVSDANLSRVSQKYTLQVTSPPPTRFVLDAPQTEVRGGVTVRAKLEEARAVTGVRSLVTWNPEVFRLADGGPVAGRPGVALFWRAEAGELQVDLAPLGKSLDGSVELYRFTLVPVAPPVRVQASYAAEVLSTSLDPERQHEYLSGVVGAAPRPRPETSLEEPGDQSRPPDTHGEEGDQ
;
A
#
# COMPACT_ATOMS: atom_id res chain seq x y z
N MET A 1 17.41 -66.58 -28.55
CA MET A 1 18.03 -67.54 -27.67
C MET A 1 17.25 -67.59 -26.40
N SER A 2 16.41 -68.50 -26.36
CA SER A 2 16.20 -69.64 -25.43
C SER A 2 15.63 -69.18 -24.09
N ASP A 3 14.46 -69.44 -23.74
CA ASP A 3 13.71 -70.72 -23.69
C ASP A 3 13.57 -71.21 -22.23
N GLY A 4 12.43 -71.72 -21.86
CA GLY A 4 12.20 -72.52 -20.68
C GLY A 4 11.08 -72.07 -19.78
N SER A 5 9.83 -72.27 -19.93
CA SER A 5 9.00 -73.50 -19.93
C SER A 5 8.81 -74.12 -18.53
N ASN A 6 7.53 -74.40 -18.28
CA ASN A 6 6.96 -75.49 -17.46
C ASN A 6 6.88 -75.32 -15.93
N GLY A 7 5.80 -75.67 -15.29
CA GLY A 7 4.96 -76.81 -15.40
C GLY A 7 3.80 -76.79 -14.40
N ALA A 8 2.78 -77.33 -14.87
CA ALA A 8 1.54 -77.67 -14.19
C ALA A 8 1.71 -78.74 -13.08
N ARG A 9 0.86 -78.69 -12.05
CA ARG A 9 0.29 -79.88 -11.44
C ARG A 9 -1.10 -79.72 -10.89
N ARG A 10 -2.01 -80.40 -11.51
CA ARG A 10 -3.34 -80.79 -11.02
C ARG A 10 -3.19 -81.81 -9.88
N THR A 11 -4.01 -81.75 -8.85
CA THR A 11 -4.51 -82.87 -8.13
C THR A 11 -5.97 -82.76 -7.81
N ARG A 12 -6.67 -83.79 -8.30
CA ARG A 12 -8.10 -84.05 -8.08
C ARG A 12 -8.30 -84.86 -6.75
N ARG A 13 -9.58 -84.83 -6.33
CA ARG A 13 -10.35 -85.84 -5.53
C ARG A 13 -10.66 -85.32 -4.11
N ARG A 14 -11.86 -85.50 -3.53
CA ARG A 14 -12.90 -86.56 -3.71
C ARG A 14 -14.17 -86.05 -3.11
N ALA A 15 -15.29 -86.46 -3.67
CA ALA A 15 -16.65 -86.35 -3.16
C ALA A 15 -16.91 -87.40 -2.06
N GLY A 16 -17.81 -87.15 -1.17
CA GLY A 16 -18.46 -88.09 -0.26
C GLY A 16 -19.81 -87.50 0.22
N PRO A 17 -20.81 -88.35 0.40
CA PRO A 17 -22.24 -88.01 0.30
C PRO A 17 -22.95 -87.92 1.63
N GLY A 18 -24.11 -87.25 1.61
CA GLY A 18 -25.33 -87.66 2.29
C GLY A 18 -25.69 -87.00 3.62
N GLY A 19 -26.86 -86.41 3.62
CA GLY A 19 -27.70 -86.19 4.78
C GLY A 19 -28.75 -85.07 4.57
N PRO A 20 -30.03 -85.45 4.62
CA PRO A 20 -31.09 -84.41 4.48
C PRO A 20 -31.43 -83.81 5.84
N GLN A 21 -31.32 -82.49 5.96
CA GLN A 21 -31.89 -81.87 7.13
C GLN A 21 -32.64 -80.57 6.80
N LEU A 22 -33.91 -80.72 7.08
CA LEU A 22 -34.86 -79.74 7.52
C LEU A 22 -34.82 -78.32 6.96
N LEU A 23 -35.86 -78.04 6.21
CA LEU A 23 -36.38 -76.79 5.80
C LEU A 23 -36.85 -76.02 7.07
N LEU A 24 -36.19 -74.98 7.43
CA LEU A 24 -36.68 -73.91 8.29
C LEU A 24 -36.78 -72.65 7.47
N VAL A 25 -37.98 -72.29 7.05
CA VAL A 25 -38.33 -71.04 6.44
C VAL A 25 -38.31 -69.96 7.54
N ALA A 26 -37.21 -69.25 7.65
CA ALA A 26 -37.17 -68.05 8.40
C ALA A 26 -37.48 -66.88 7.44
N ILE A 27 -38.71 -66.36 7.56
CA ILE A 27 -39.15 -65.13 6.94
C ILE A 27 -38.36 -64.01 7.66
N GLY A 28 -37.20 -63.69 7.15
CA GLY A 28 -36.44 -62.51 7.51
C GLY A 28 -37.08 -61.29 6.84
N LEU A 29 -37.79 -60.51 7.64
CA LEU A 29 -38.26 -59.17 7.25
C LEU A 29 -37.04 -58.33 6.93
N VAL A 30 -36.73 -58.16 5.64
CA VAL A 30 -35.72 -57.19 5.19
C VAL A 30 -36.32 -55.81 5.34
N LEU A 31 -36.13 -55.20 6.51
CA LEU A 31 -36.19 -53.76 6.66
C LEU A 31 -35.03 -53.18 5.82
N SER A 32 -35.34 -52.93 4.55
CA SER A 32 -34.49 -52.08 3.72
C SER A 32 -34.57 -50.66 4.33
N ALA A 33 -33.65 -50.39 5.27
CA ALA A 33 -33.39 -49.03 5.65
C ALA A 33 -32.91 -48.32 4.39
N CYS A 34 -33.75 -47.47 3.83
CA CYS A 34 -33.31 -46.40 2.94
C CYS A 34 -32.28 -45.55 3.71
N ALA A 35 -31.06 -46.00 3.75
CA ALA A 35 -29.94 -45.08 3.96
C ALA A 35 -29.94 -44.16 2.74
N GLY A 36 -30.72 -43.08 2.82
CA GLY A 36 -30.58 -42.01 1.85
C GLY A 36 -29.12 -41.66 1.82
N ASP A 37 -28.48 -41.84 0.67
CA ASP A 37 -27.18 -41.27 0.37
C ASP A 37 -27.30 -39.78 0.67
N VAL A 38 -26.85 -39.38 1.85
CA VAL A 38 -26.60 -37.95 2.14
C VAL A 38 -25.40 -37.63 1.29
N ALA A 39 -25.67 -37.13 0.07
CA ALA A 39 -24.62 -36.54 -0.76
C ALA A 39 -23.75 -35.66 0.14
N PRO A 40 -22.43 -35.74 0.02
CA PRO A 40 -21.55 -34.90 0.85
C PRO A 40 -22.04 -33.45 0.70
N ARG A 41 -22.50 -32.87 1.80
CA ARG A 41 -22.90 -31.47 1.82
C ARG A 41 -21.71 -30.68 1.37
N GLY A 42 -21.78 -30.09 0.18
CA GLY A 42 -20.75 -29.18 -0.32
C GLY A 42 -20.44 -28.13 0.74
N GLU A 43 -19.25 -27.61 0.75
CA GLU A 43 -18.85 -26.53 1.66
C GLU A 43 -19.88 -25.39 1.56
N ALA A 44 -20.35 -24.90 2.72
CA ALA A 44 -21.32 -23.80 2.75
C ALA A 44 -20.74 -22.55 2.09
N LEU A 45 -21.59 -21.82 1.34
CA LEU A 45 -21.21 -20.56 0.73
C LEU A 45 -20.70 -19.59 1.81
N ARG A 46 -19.55 -18.96 1.59
CA ARG A 46 -19.00 -17.92 2.45
C ARG A 46 -18.11 -16.95 1.68
N LEU A 47 -18.08 -15.70 2.12
CA LEU A 47 -17.09 -14.72 1.70
C LEU A 47 -15.75 -14.98 2.40
N VAL A 48 -14.64 -14.74 1.72
CA VAL A 48 -13.27 -14.96 2.23
C VAL A 48 -12.55 -13.63 2.34
N GLY A 49 -11.92 -13.41 3.50
CA GLY A 49 -11.23 -12.14 3.80
C GLY A 49 -12.21 -11.08 4.30
N ASN A 50 -11.73 -10.28 5.24
CA ASN A 50 -12.50 -9.17 5.82
C ASN A 50 -12.01 -7.82 5.32
N ASP A 51 -10.86 -7.82 4.61
CA ASP A 51 -10.17 -6.61 4.21
C ASP A 51 -10.14 -6.49 2.69
N ILE A 52 -10.34 -5.28 2.22
CA ILE A 52 -10.10 -4.85 0.85
C ILE A 52 -8.96 -3.83 0.85
N PRO A 53 -8.15 -3.74 -0.21
CA PRO A 53 -7.05 -2.79 -0.28
C PRO A 53 -7.50 -1.35 -0.05
N ARG A 54 -6.64 -0.52 0.52
CA ARG A 54 -6.88 0.92 0.60
C ARG A 54 -6.80 1.53 -0.79
N GLY A 55 -7.66 2.49 -1.06
CA GLY A 55 -7.62 3.32 -2.26
C GLY A 55 -6.82 4.59 -2.02
N ILE A 56 -6.30 5.14 -3.11
CA ILE A 56 -5.72 6.48 -3.14
C ILE A 56 -6.57 7.30 -4.11
N VAL A 57 -7.00 8.48 -3.66
CA VAL A 57 -7.81 9.36 -4.50
C VAL A 57 -7.06 9.73 -5.79
N HIS A 58 -7.78 9.79 -6.90
CA HIS A 58 -7.28 10.05 -8.25
C HIS A 58 -6.28 9.01 -8.81
N GLU A 59 -6.18 7.83 -8.17
CA GLU A 59 -5.39 6.71 -8.68
C GLU A 59 -6.27 5.50 -9.00
N ALA A 60 -5.81 4.66 -9.93
CA ALA A 60 -6.53 3.46 -10.30
C ALA A 60 -6.62 2.49 -9.12
N TYR A 61 -7.82 2.03 -8.86
CA TYR A 61 -8.14 1.10 -7.78
C TYR A 61 -8.61 -0.24 -8.33
N ASP A 62 -8.12 -1.33 -7.76
CA ASP A 62 -8.58 -2.70 -8.00
C ASP A 62 -8.68 -3.44 -6.66
N GLY A 63 -9.85 -3.96 -6.34
CA GLY A 63 -10.12 -4.74 -5.14
C GLY A 63 -11.06 -5.88 -5.45
N THR A 64 -10.77 -7.11 -4.99
CA THR A 64 -11.56 -8.30 -5.35
C THR A 64 -12.17 -8.96 -4.12
N PHE A 65 -13.47 -9.23 -4.19
CA PHE A 65 -14.16 -10.09 -3.23
C PHE A 65 -14.05 -11.56 -3.66
N HIS A 66 -13.75 -12.43 -2.70
CA HIS A 66 -13.64 -13.85 -2.94
C HIS A 66 -14.73 -14.60 -2.18
N ALA A 67 -15.31 -15.61 -2.84
CA ALA A 67 -16.27 -16.52 -2.24
C ALA A 67 -15.82 -17.97 -2.45
N VAL A 68 -16.12 -18.83 -1.48
CA VAL A 68 -15.87 -20.26 -1.52
C VAL A 68 -17.11 -21.01 -1.01
N GLY A 69 -17.17 -22.30 -1.35
CA GLY A 69 -18.35 -23.12 -1.04
C GLY A 69 -19.54 -22.79 -1.95
N GLY A 70 -20.71 -23.40 -1.67
CA GLY A 70 -21.89 -23.25 -2.53
C GLY A 70 -21.67 -23.76 -3.95
N LEU A 71 -22.55 -23.38 -4.88
CA LEU A 71 -22.52 -23.78 -6.28
C LEU A 71 -22.25 -22.58 -7.20
N ARG A 72 -21.18 -22.64 -8.01
CA ARG A 72 -20.86 -21.60 -9.00
C ARG A 72 -21.89 -21.56 -10.14
N PRO A 73 -22.13 -20.40 -10.78
CA PRO A 73 -21.44 -19.12 -10.63
C PRO A 73 -21.90 -18.31 -9.41
N TYR A 74 -21.03 -17.38 -8.97
CA TYR A 74 -21.36 -16.43 -7.91
C TYR A 74 -21.76 -15.08 -8.49
N THR A 75 -22.74 -14.45 -7.85
CA THR A 75 -23.16 -13.06 -8.13
C THR A 75 -22.90 -12.22 -6.90
N PHE A 76 -22.23 -11.08 -7.07
CA PHE A 76 -21.93 -10.15 -5.98
C PHE A 76 -22.74 -8.87 -6.13
N SER A 77 -23.26 -8.36 -5.03
CA SER A 77 -24.01 -7.10 -4.96
C SER A 77 -23.73 -6.36 -3.67
N ILE A 78 -23.91 -5.04 -3.69
CA ILE A 78 -23.86 -4.21 -2.48
C ILE A 78 -25.30 -4.03 -2.00
N THR A 79 -25.58 -4.50 -0.78
CA THR A 79 -26.91 -4.46 -0.18
C THR A 79 -27.10 -3.31 0.80
N SER A 80 -25.99 -2.71 1.26
CA SER A 80 -26.01 -1.53 2.14
C SER A 80 -24.70 -0.76 2.02
N GLY A 81 -24.78 0.55 2.26
CA GLY A 81 -23.67 1.48 2.07
C GLY A 81 -23.60 2.01 0.64
N ALA A 82 -22.57 2.82 0.37
CA ALA A 82 -22.28 3.38 -0.94
C ALA A 82 -20.79 3.24 -1.25
N LEU A 83 -20.46 3.01 -2.53
CA LEU A 83 -19.10 3.09 -3.01
C LEU A 83 -18.68 4.55 -3.12
N PRO A 84 -17.36 4.83 -2.98
CA PRO A 84 -16.84 6.16 -3.32
C PRO A 84 -17.13 6.47 -4.78
N ALA A 85 -17.35 7.76 -5.07
CA ALA A 85 -17.54 8.21 -6.44
C ALA A 85 -16.34 7.78 -7.32
N GLY A 86 -16.63 7.28 -8.52
CA GLY A 86 -15.64 6.77 -9.46
C GLY A 86 -15.28 5.28 -9.31
N ILE A 87 -15.82 4.56 -8.30
CA ILE A 87 -15.65 3.12 -8.13
C ILE A 87 -16.95 2.38 -8.49
N THR A 88 -16.81 1.24 -9.16
CA THR A 88 -17.93 0.34 -9.50
C THR A 88 -17.61 -1.09 -9.11
N LEU A 89 -18.66 -1.87 -8.80
CA LEU A 89 -18.57 -3.31 -8.57
C LEU A 89 -19.00 -4.07 -9.82
N GLN A 90 -18.12 -4.92 -10.35
CA GLN A 90 -18.41 -5.79 -11.48
C GLN A 90 -17.87 -7.20 -11.21
N ASN A 91 -18.73 -8.20 -11.23
CA ASN A 91 -18.36 -9.61 -11.03
C ASN A 91 -17.47 -9.86 -9.78
N GLY A 92 -17.77 -9.17 -8.67
CA GLY A 92 -16.98 -9.29 -7.44
C GLY A 92 -15.70 -8.49 -7.41
N VAL A 93 -15.44 -7.66 -8.42
CA VAL A 93 -14.27 -6.79 -8.50
C VAL A 93 -14.70 -5.32 -8.40
N LEU A 94 -14.11 -4.60 -7.47
CA LEU A 94 -14.21 -3.14 -7.35
C LEU A 94 -13.15 -2.52 -8.25
N ARG A 95 -13.56 -1.67 -9.21
CA ARG A 95 -12.65 -0.99 -10.12
C ARG A 95 -13.06 0.45 -10.37
N GLY A 96 -12.07 1.27 -10.66
CA GLY A 96 -12.26 2.66 -11.06
C GLY A 96 -11.18 3.58 -10.51
N ILE A 97 -11.48 4.87 -10.47
CA ILE A 97 -10.62 5.92 -9.91
C ILE A 97 -11.47 6.68 -8.90
N PRO A 98 -11.23 6.51 -7.58
CA PRO A 98 -11.99 7.24 -6.58
C PRO A 98 -11.70 8.74 -6.67
N THR A 99 -12.74 9.57 -6.57
CA THR A 99 -12.62 11.03 -6.67
C THR A 99 -12.80 11.74 -5.33
N GLU A 100 -13.00 10.98 -4.25
CA GLU A 100 -13.19 11.53 -2.91
C GLU A 100 -12.46 10.72 -1.85
N VAL A 101 -11.93 11.40 -0.86
CA VAL A 101 -11.29 10.82 0.33
C VAL A 101 -12.36 10.47 1.35
N GLY A 102 -12.24 9.31 1.98
CA GLY A 102 -13.21 8.93 3.01
C GLY A 102 -13.10 7.48 3.46
N THR A 103 -14.00 7.11 4.36
CA THR A 103 -14.19 5.75 4.84
C THR A 103 -15.59 5.28 4.48
N PHE A 104 -15.68 4.28 3.63
CA PHE A 104 -16.93 3.79 3.05
C PHE A 104 -17.24 2.42 3.62
N ALA A 105 -18.26 2.34 4.45
CA ALA A 105 -18.76 1.08 4.99
C ALA A 105 -19.74 0.43 4.00
N LEU A 106 -19.48 -0.81 3.64
CA LEU A 106 -20.23 -1.56 2.64
C LEU A 106 -20.71 -2.89 3.22
N THR A 107 -21.91 -3.32 2.84
CA THR A 107 -22.34 -4.70 3.02
C THR A 107 -22.42 -5.35 1.65
N VAL A 108 -21.56 -6.33 1.44
CA VAL A 108 -21.50 -7.11 0.19
C VAL A 108 -22.22 -8.41 0.40
N GLU A 109 -23.13 -8.74 -0.49
CA GLU A 109 -23.81 -10.03 -0.56
C GLU A 109 -23.26 -10.83 -1.74
N VAL A 110 -22.98 -12.10 -1.51
CA VAL A 110 -22.74 -13.09 -2.55
C VAL A 110 -23.89 -14.07 -2.62
N SER A 111 -24.36 -14.36 -3.82
CA SER A 111 -25.36 -15.38 -4.12
C SER A 111 -24.74 -16.44 -5.03
N ASP A 112 -25.04 -17.71 -4.77
CA ASP A 112 -24.63 -18.84 -5.59
C ASP A 112 -25.72 -19.28 -6.59
N ALA A 113 -25.45 -20.28 -7.43
CA ALA A 113 -26.38 -20.80 -8.41
C ALA A 113 -27.63 -21.48 -7.77
N ASN A 114 -27.56 -21.89 -6.52
CA ASN A 114 -28.70 -22.42 -5.74
C ASN A 114 -29.45 -21.31 -4.99
N LEU A 115 -29.14 -20.04 -5.25
CA LEU A 115 -29.72 -18.89 -4.57
C LEU A 115 -29.43 -18.83 -3.06
N SER A 116 -28.43 -19.59 -2.59
CA SER A 116 -27.89 -19.40 -1.23
C SER A 116 -27.20 -18.04 -1.15
N ARG A 117 -27.41 -17.30 -0.05
CA ARG A 117 -26.90 -15.94 0.10
C ARG A 117 -26.10 -15.80 1.38
N VAL A 118 -25.03 -15.07 1.32
CA VAL A 118 -24.21 -14.67 2.48
C VAL A 118 -23.80 -13.22 2.33
N SER A 119 -23.94 -12.45 3.39
CA SER A 119 -23.55 -11.03 3.43
C SER A 119 -22.44 -10.81 4.44
N GLN A 120 -21.52 -9.90 4.12
CA GLN A 120 -20.41 -9.51 4.99
C GLN A 120 -20.14 -8.02 4.88
N LYS A 121 -19.73 -7.41 6.02
CA LYS A 121 -19.37 -5.99 6.07
C LYS A 121 -17.91 -5.81 5.69
N TYR A 122 -17.66 -4.80 4.89
CA TYR A 122 -16.32 -4.34 4.48
C TYR A 122 -16.20 -2.85 4.69
N THR A 123 -14.96 -2.39 4.82
CA THR A 123 -14.65 -0.97 4.91
C THR A 123 -13.59 -0.63 3.86
N LEU A 124 -13.96 0.22 2.90
CA LEU A 124 -13.03 0.79 1.94
C LEU A 124 -12.54 2.14 2.46
N GLN A 125 -11.26 2.25 2.68
CA GLN A 125 -10.60 3.52 3.00
C GLN A 125 -9.98 4.11 1.74
N VAL A 126 -10.32 5.34 1.41
CA VAL A 126 -9.69 6.13 0.37
C VAL A 126 -8.94 7.29 1.03
N THR A 127 -7.66 7.41 0.77
CA THR A 127 -6.79 8.44 1.37
C THR A 127 -6.16 9.31 0.30
N SER A 128 -5.71 10.50 0.68
CA SER A 128 -4.82 11.29 -0.16
C SER A 128 -3.46 10.59 -0.30
N PRO A 129 -2.82 10.69 -1.46
CA PRO A 129 -1.44 10.22 -1.61
C PRO A 129 -0.49 11.07 -0.75
N PRO A 130 0.62 10.49 -0.24
CA PRO A 130 1.63 11.27 0.45
C PRO A 130 2.18 12.37 -0.47
N PRO A 131 2.56 13.54 0.08
CA PRO A 131 3.09 14.65 -0.71
C PRO A 131 4.44 14.28 -1.32
N THR A 132 4.69 14.77 -2.52
CA THR A 132 6.01 14.70 -3.15
C THR A 132 7.01 15.48 -2.31
N ARG A 133 8.23 14.98 -2.15
CA ARG A 133 9.31 15.68 -1.43
C ARG A 133 10.53 15.77 -2.31
N PHE A 134 11.10 16.97 -2.40
CA PHE A 134 12.44 17.18 -2.94
C PHE A 134 13.43 17.15 -1.79
N VAL A 135 14.46 16.35 -1.90
CA VAL A 135 15.46 16.14 -0.83
C VAL A 135 16.86 16.34 -1.41
N LEU A 136 17.64 17.18 -0.73
CA LEU A 136 19.08 17.25 -0.95
C LEU A 136 19.79 16.37 0.10
N ASP A 137 20.31 15.26 -0.34
CA ASP A 137 21.08 14.33 0.50
C ASP A 137 22.55 14.73 0.49
N ALA A 138 23.05 15.20 1.63
CA ALA A 138 24.41 15.64 1.85
C ALA A 138 24.91 15.21 3.24
N PRO A 139 26.21 15.03 3.45
CA PRO A 139 26.78 14.76 4.76
C PRO A 139 26.41 15.82 5.79
N GLN A 140 25.98 15.39 6.96
CA GLN A 140 25.63 16.27 8.09
C GLN A 140 26.86 16.61 8.98
N THR A 141 27.99 15.97 8.71
CA THR A 141 29.25 16.21 9.41
C THR A 141 30.08 17.26 8.70
N GLU A 142 31.11 17.76 9.40
CA GLU A 142 32.13 18.64 8.79
C GLU A 142 32.90 17.92 7.68
N VAL A 143 33.07 18.61 6.57
CA VAL A 143 33.80 18.11 5.41
C VAL A 143 35.12 18.89 5.20
N ARG A 144 36.14 18.18 4.73
CA ARG A 144 37.48 18.75 4.46
C ARG A 144 37.78 18.78 2.98
N GLY A 145 37.08 18.05 2.17
CA GLY A 145 37.26 17.94 0.73
C GLY A 145 35.94 18.07 -0.02
N GLY A 146 35.98 17.83 -1.31
CA GLY A 146 34.78 17.84 -2.15
C GLY A 146 33.71 16.87 -1.65
N VAL A 147 32.47 17.32 -1.59
CA VAL A 147 31.34 16.56 -1.14
C VAL A 147 30.28 16.44 -2.23
N THR A 148 29.81 15.23 -2.46
CA THR A 148 28.71 14.99 -3.40
C THR A 148 27.38 15.20 -2.71
N VAL A 149 26.59 16.11 -3.25
CA VAL A 149 25.19 16.35 -2.89
C VAL A 149 24.30 15.66 -3.92
N ARG A 150 23.30 14.93 -3.46
CA ARG A 150 22.33 14.23 -4.32
C ARG A 150 20.97 14.87 -4.18
N ALA A 151 20.41 15.28 -5.30
CA ALA A 151 19.03 15.74 -5.38
C ALA A 151 18.12 14.55 -5.70
N LYS A 152 17.11 14.33 -4.86
CA LYS A 152 16.18 13.23 -4.95
C LYS A 152 14.75 13.73 -4.89
N LEU A 153 13.84 13.02 -5.56
CA LEU A 153 12.41 13.06 -5.25
C LEU A 153 12.04 11.82 -4.45
N GLU A 154 11.21 12.00 -3.46
CA GLU A 154 10.54 10.94 -2.74
C GLU A 154 9.02 11.10 -2.91
N GLU A 155 8.31 9.99 -2.95
CA GLU A 155 6.86 9.94 -3.20
C GLU A 155 6.44 10.61 -4.52
N ALA A 156 7.33 10.59 -5.51
CA ALA A 156 7.03 11.09 -6.85
C ALA A 156 5.91 10.27 -7.51
N ARG A 157 5.02 10.96 -8.21
CA ARG A 157 3.89 10.33 -8.93
C ARG A 157 3.69 10.99 -10.28
N ALA A 158 3.89 10.20 -11.32
CA ALA A 158 3.72 10.62 -12.71
C ALA A 158 4.46 11.93 -13.05
N VAL A 159 5.65 12.15 -12.47
CA VAL A 159 6.44 13.39 -12.66
C VAL A 159 7.04 13.41 -14.05
N THR A 160 6.79 14.51 -14.77
CA THR A 160 7.24 14.73 -16.16
C THR A 160 8.30 15.82 -16.28
N GLY A 161 8.52 16.59 -15.22
CA GLY A 161 9.56 17.62 -15.20
C GLY A 161 9.86 18.10 -13.81
N VAL A 162 11.09 18.52 -13.58
CA VAL A 162 11.54 19.14 -12.34
C VAL A 162 12.44 20.31 -12.69
N ARG A 163 12.10 21.48 -12.17
CA ARG A 163 12.98 22.65 -12.13
C ARG A 163 13.41 22.85 -10.68
N SER A 164 14.70 22.97 -10.43
CA SER A 164 15.21 23.21 -9.08
C SER A 164 16.26 24.30 -9.08
N LEU A 165 16.23 25.12 -8.04
CA LEU A 165 17.23 26.10 -7.71
C LEU A 165 17.86 25.69 -6.37
N VAL A 166 19.14 25.41 -6.35
CA VAL A 166 19.91 25.11 -5.14
C VAL A 166 20.84 26.28 -4.88
N THR A 167 20.84 26.79 -3.67
CA THR A 167 21.65 27.95 -3.26
C THR A 167 22.52 27.59 -2.05
N TRP A 168 23.75 28.12 -2.03
CA TRP A 168 24.69 27.98 -0.91
C TRP A 168 25.52 29.25 -0.77
N ASN A 169 26.24 29.41 0.34
CA ASN A 169 27.16 30.53 0.50
C ASN A 169 28.41 30.32 -0.38
N PRO A 170 28.69 31.17 -1.40
CA PRO A 170 29.81 31.05 -2.30
C PRO A 170 31.18 31.28 -1.63
N GLU A 171 31.19 31.96 -0.48
CA GLU A 171 32.43 32.13 0.33
C GLU A 171 32.82 30.85 1.06
N VAL A 172 31.87 29.92 1.26
CA VAL A 172 32.07 28.66 1.98
C VAL A 172 32.29 27.50 1.02
N PHE A 173 31.51 27.46 -0.08
CA PHE A 173 31.60 26.41 -1.08
C PHE A 173 31.59 26.95 -2.50
N ARG A 174 32.30 26.28 -3.37
CA ARG A 174 32.20 26.46 -4.83
C ARG A 174 31.71 25.17 -5.49
N LEU A 175 31.01 25.30 -6.60
CA LEU A 175 30.65 24.14 -7.43
C LEU A 175 31.94 23.58 -8.07
N ALA A 176 32.08 22.25 -8.05
CA ALA A 176 33.19 21.60 -8.74
C ALA A 176 33.04 21.76 -10.27
N ASP A 177 34.18 21.73 -10.95
CA ASP A 177 34.21 21.72 -12.41
C ASP A 177 33.44 20.51 -12.96
N GLY A 178 32.75 20.71 -14.10
CA GLY A 178 31.92 19.66 -14.73
C GLY A 178 30.44 19.69 -14.38
N GLY A 179 30.05 20.45 -13.34
CA GLY A 179 28.64 20.67 -13.00
C GLY A 179 27.88 19.43 -12.51
N PRO A 180 26.55 19.48 -12.55
CA PRO A 180 25.70 18.36 -12.14
C PRO A 180 25.66 17.23 -13.17
N VAL A 181 25.52 16.01 -12.67
CA VAL A 181 25.40 14.79 -13.46
C VAL A 181 24.05 14.15 -13.17
N ALA A 182 23.36 13.67 -14.19
CA ALA A 182 22.10 12.96 -14.04
C ALA A 182 22.26 11.75 -13.11
N GLY A 183 21.30 11.58 -12.18
CA GLY A 183 21.29 10.48 -11.21
C GLY A 183 20.89 9.14 -11.82
N ARG A 184 20.30 9.16 -13.02
CA ARG A 184 19.82 7.97 -13.74
C ARG A 184 19.86 8.17 -15.25
N PRO A 185 19.91 7.09 -16.03
CA PRO A 185 19.74 7.17 -17.49
C PRO A 185 18.30 7.53 -17.87
N GLY A 186 18.11 7.99 -19.11
CA GLY A 186 16.79 8.28 -19.65
C GLY A 186 16.17 9.57 -19.12
N VAL A 187 16.99 10.55 -18.74
CA VAL A 187 16.57 11.91 -18.41
C VAL A 187 17.39 12.91 -19.22
N ALA A 188 16.73 13.98 -19.67
CA ALA A 188 17.40 15.18 -20.15
C ALA A 188 17.67 16.09 -18.95
N LEU A 189 18.88 16.60 -18.85
CA LEU A 189 19.32 17.49 -17.78
C LEU A 189 19.97 18.72 -18.40
N PHE A 190 19.44 19.89 -18.06
CA PHE A 190 19.99 21.21 -18.42
C PHE A 190 20.31 21.95 -17.13
N TRP A 191 21.36 22.73 -17.12
CA TRP A 191 21.75 23.46 -15.94
C TRP A 191 22.43 24.77 -16.23
N ARG A 192 22.35 25.68 -15.28
CA ARG A 192 23.09 26.92 -15.22
C ARG A 192 23.61 27.09 -13.80
N ALA A 193 24.82 27.54 -13.64
CA ALA A 193 25.40 27.84 -12.35
C ALA A 193 26.00 29.25 -12.33
N GLU A 194 25.78 29.93 -11.22
CA GLU A 194 26.40 31.20 -10.85
C GLU A 194 27.04 31.05 -9.48
N ALA A 195 27.70 32.09 -8.98
CA ALA A 195 28.34 32.03 -7.66
C ALA A 195 27.27 31.79 -6.56
N GLY A 196 27.29 30.60 -5.95
CA GLY A 196 26.40 30.21 -4.90
C GLY A 196 25.04 29.72 -5.35
N GLU A 197 24.79 29.54 -6.67
CA GLU A 197 23.54 29.10 -7.21
C GLU A 197 23.73 28.02 -8.27
N LEU A 198 22.83 27.02 -8.28
CA LEU A 198 22.73 26.00 -9.30
C LEU A 198 21.26 25.81 -9.66
N GLN A 199 20.90 26.21 -10.88
CA GLN A 199 19.60 25.88 -11.46
C GLN A 199 19.73 24.62 -12.31
N VAL A 200 18.80 23.69 -12.12
CA VAL A 200 18.73 22.45 -12.89
C VAL A 200 17.30 22.24 -13.37
N ASP A 201 17.16 22.07 -14.67
CA ASP A 201 15.93 21.65 -15.34
C ASP A 201 16.11 20.19 -15.79
N LEU A 202 15.21 19.32 -15.38
CA LEU A 202 15.24 17.89 -15.68
C LEU A 202 13.90 17.42 -16.22
N ALA A 203 13.96 16.64 -17.29
CA ALA A 203 12.80 15.97 -17.85
C ALA A 203 13.11 14.50 -18.16
N PRO A 204 12.26 13.56 -17.77
CA PRO A 204 12.41 12.17 -18.17
C PRO A 204 12.14 12.00 -19.66
N LEU A 205 12.96 11.17 -20.32
CA LEU A 205 12.82 10.81 -21.74
C LEU A 205 12.00 9.52 -21.82
N GLY A 206 10.68 9.65 -21.95
CA GLY A 206 9.76 8.53 -22.08
C GLY A 206 8.80 8.39 -20.91
N LYS A 207 9.09 7.49 -19.94
CA LYS A 207 8.19 7.28 -18.80
C LYS A 207 8.37 8.35 -17.73
N SER A 208 7.28 8.73 -17.07
CA SER A 208 7.28 9.57 -15.88
C SER A 208 8.17 9.00 -14.76
N LEU A 209 8.52 9.86 -13.80
CA LEU A 209 9.21 9.45 -12.58
C LEU A 209 8.19 9.12 -11.51
N ASP A 210 8.37 7.96 -10.85
CA ASP A 210 7.50 7.47 -9.81
C ASP A 210 8.33 6.93 -8.63
N GLY A 211 7.80 7.12 -7.40
CA GLY A 211 8.44 6.66 -6.18
C GLY A 211 9.65 7.49 -5.77
N SER A 212 10.67 6.84 -5.22
CA SER A 212 11.91 7.50 -4.79
C SER A 212 12.95 7.43 -5.89
N VAL A 213 13.37 8.58 -6.41
CA VAL A 213 14.31 8.67 -7.54
C VAL A 213 15.42 9.69 -7.30
N GLU A 214 16.66 9.33 -7.62
CA GLU A 214 17.75 10.29 -7.71
C GLU A 214 17.62 11.05 -9.05
N LEU A 215 17.54 12.37 -8.96
CA LEU A 215 17.41 13.26 -10.11
C LEU A 215 18.76 13.56 -10.72
N TYR A 216 19.62 14.13 -9.90
CA TYR A 216 20.99 14.51 -10.25
C TYR A 216 21.87 14.57 -9.01
N ARG A 217 23.17 14.64 -9.22
CA ARG A 217 24.17 14.88 -8.18
C ARG A 217 25.18 15.91 -8.66
N PHE A 218 25.71 16.67 -7.72
CA PHE A 218 26.76 17.66 -7.96
C PHE A 218 27.72 17.65 -6.80
N THR A 219 28.92 18.22 -7.01
CA THR A 219 29.95 18.26 -6.00
C THR A 219 30.22 19.69 -5.57
N LEU A 220 30.14 19.93 -4.26
CA LEU A 220 30.58 21.17 -3.63
C LEU A 220 31.97 21.00 -3.06
N VAL A 221 32.86 21.97 -3.34
CA VAL A 221 34.22 21.97 -2.83
C VAL A 221 34.33 23.11 -1.80
N PRO A 222 34.74 22.82 -0.55
CA PRO A 222 34.89 23.83 0.47
C PRO A 222 36.05 24.79 0.13
N VAL A 223 35.81 26.08 0.38
CA VAL A 223 36.85 27.14 0.16
C VAL A 223 37.84 27.15 1.31
N ALA A 224 37.36 27.06 2.56
CA ALA A 224 38.21 27.05 3.75
C ALA A 224 37.72 25.95 4.73
N PRO A 225 38.12 24.69 4.54
CA PRO A 225 37.71 23.59 5.40
C PRO A 225 38.39 23.63 6.80
N PRO A 226 37.76 23.02 7.88
CA PRO A 226 36.53 22.20 7.79
C PRO A 226 35.27 23.04 7.86
N VAL A 227 34.23 22.63 7.10
CA VAL A 227 32.92 23.29 7.07
C VAL A 227 31.80 22.28 6.96
N ARG A 228 30.61 22.68 7.39
CA ARG A 228 29.35 21.88 7.21
C ARG A 228 28.63 22.33 5.96
N VAL A 229 28.04 21.36 5.28
CA VAL A 229 27.20 21.64 4.12
C VAL A 229 25.94 22.35 4.58
N GLN A 230 25.72 23.57 4.07
CA GLN A 230 24.50 24.34 4.23
C GLN A 230 24.05 24.79 2.85
N ALA A 231 22.85 24.39 2.48
CA ALA A 231 22.24 24.76 1.22
C ALA A 231 20.74 24.90 1.39
N SER A 232 20.11 25.74 0.59
CA SER A 232 18.65 25.80 0.47
C SER A 232 18.24 25.40 -0.94
N TYR A 233 17.00 25.04 -1.09
CA TYR A 233 16.45 24.70 -2.39
C TYR A 233 15.03 25.22 -2.54
N ALA A 234 14.68 25.53 -3.78
CA ALA A 234 13.31 25.67 -4.27
C ALA A 234 13.16 24.76 -5.48
N ALA A 235 12.10 24.00 -5.56
CA ALA A 235 11.84 23.13 -6.68
C ALA A 235 10.38 23.23 -7.12
N GLU A 236 10.18 23.26 -8.43
CA GLU A 236 8.89 23.12 -9.10
C GLU A 236 8.85 21.73 -9.73
N VAL A 237 7.82 20.95 -9.38
CA VAL A 237 7.61 19.60 -9.88
C VAL A 237 6.36 19.60 -10.74
N LEU A 238 6.51 19.14 -11.98
CA LEU A 238 5.44 19.01 -12.96
C LEU A 238 5.03 17.55 -13.05
N SER A 239 3.74 17.26 -12.98
CA SER A 239 3.24 15.90 -13.12
C SER A 239 2.01 15.82 -14.02
N THR A 240 1.72 14.62 -14.51
CA THR A 240 0.47 14.28 -15.21
C THR A 240 -0.54 13.62 -14.26
N SER A 241 -0.47 13.91 -12.98
CA SER A 241 -1.45 13.44 -12.00
C SER A 241 -2.87 13.83 -12.41
N LEU A 242 -3.84 12.96 -12.14
CA LEU A 242 -5.26 13.25 -12.29
C LEU A 242 -5.76 14.22 -11.20
N ASP A 243 -4.99 14.40 -10.14
CA ASP A 243 -5.22 15.42 -9.12
C ASP A 243 -4.67 16.77 -9.61
N PRO A 244 -5.52 17.80 -9.88
CA PRO A 244 -5.08 19.09 -10.37
C PRO A 244 -4.11 19.81 -9.45
N GLU A 245 -4.24 19.63 -8.12
CA GLU A 245 -3.36 20.27 -7.12
C GLU A 245 -1.93 19.70 -7.17
N ARG A 246 -1.76 18.53 -7.74
CA ARG A 246 -0.46 17.85 -7.88
C ARG A 246 0.16 17.98 -9.27
N GLN A 247 -0.47 18.65 -10.19
CA GLN A 247 0.11 18.90 -11.51
C GLN A 247 1.28 19.88 -11.46
N HIS A 248 1.25 20.80 -10.50
CA HIS A 248 2.31 21.77 -10.21
C HIS A 248 2.54 21.84 -8.70
N GLU A 249 3.62 21.24 -8.22
CA GLU A 249 4.00 21.30 -6.81
C GLU A 249 5.23 22.18 -6.62
N TYR A 250 5.15 23.13 -5.67
CA TYR A 250 6.28 23.98 -5.28
C TYR A 250 6.84 23.53 -3.93
N LEU A 251 8.08 23.12 -3.94
CA LEU A 251 8.77 22.54 -2.79
C LEU A 251 9.96 23.43 -2.41
N SER A 252 10.18 23.60 -1.11
CA SER A 252 11.34 24.34 -0.63
C SER A 252 11.87 23.76 0.68
N GLY A 253 13.15 23.95 0.96
CA GLY A 253 13.75 23.47 2.19
C GLY A 253 15.20 23.89 2.34
N VAL A 254 15.79 23.49 3.45
CA VAL A 254 17.19 23.75 3.82
C VAL A 254 17.87 22.45 4.22
N VAL A 255 19.14 22.32 3.85
CA VAL A 255 20.01 21.22 4.23
C VAL A 255 21.06 21.73 5.21
N GLY A 256 21.36 20.95 6.23
CA GLY A 256 22.39 21.29 7.24
C GLY A 256 21.92 22.25 8.32
N ALA A 257 20.69 22.74 8.30
CA ALA A 257 20.11 23.40 9.46
C ALA A 257 19.74 22.35 10.51
N ALA A 258 20.11 22.59 11.77
CA ALA A 258 19.58 21.78 12.87
C ALA A 258 18.03 21.81 12.81
N PRO A 259 17.34 20.68 13.01
CA PRO A 259 15.88 20.70 13.06
C PRO A 259 15.48 21.75 14.08
N ARG A 260 14.66 22.72 13.67
CA ARG A 260 14.07 23.68 14.62
C ARG A 260 13.31 22.85 15.63
N PRO A 261 13.54 23.04 16.95
CA PRO A 261 12.72 22.38 17.94
C PRO A 261 11.27 22.73 17.61
N ARG A 262 10.45 21.69 17.53
CA ARG A 262 9.00 21.88 17.35
C ARG A 262 8.57 22.84 18.46
N PRO A 263 7.84 23.95 18.19
CA PRO A 263 7.34 24.78 19.25
C PRO A 263 6.58 23.84 20.18
N GLU A 264 7.05 23.73 21.41
CA GLU A 264 6.31 23.05 22.46
C GLU A 264 5.00 23.79 22.55
N THR A 265 3.93 23.13 22.12
CA THR A 265 2.58 23.56 22.43
C THR A 265 2.51 23.41 23.94
N SER A 266 2.75 24.50 24.65
CA SER A 266 2.43 24.61 26.06
C SER A 266 0.94 24.28 26.14
N LEU A 267 0.66 23.07 26.61
CA LEU A 267 -0.64 22.74 27.15
C LEU A 267 -0.76 23.61 28.41
N GLU A 268 -1.33 24.81 28.27
CA GLU A 268 -1.90 25.51 29.40
C GLU A 268 -2.91 24.53 30.01
N GLU A 269 -2.53 23.95 31.15
CA GLU A 269 -3.50 23.30 32.00
C GLU A 269 -4.61 24.30 32.30
N PRO A 270 -5.88 23.94 32.09
CA PRO A 270 -6.97 24.79 32.55
C PRO A 270 -6.86 24.91 34.06
N GLY A 271 -6.53 26.13 34.53
CA GLY A 271 -6.44 26.47 35.92
C GLY A 271 -7.69 26.02 36.66
N ASP A 272 -7.49 25.23 37.69
CA ASP A 272 -8.48 24.86 38.68
C ASP A 272 -9.05 26.15 39.35
N GLN A 273 -10.20 26.61 38.86
CA GLN A 273 -10.97 27.70 39.46
C GLN A 273 -11.95 27.24 40.55
N SER A 274 -11.58 26.21 41.35
CA SER A 274 -12.40 25.76 42.45
C SER A 274 -11.73 26.02 43.83
N ARG A 275 -11.41 27.27 44.15
CA ARG A 275 -11.16 27.67 45.50
C ARG A 275 -12.13 28.77 45.94
N PRO A 276 -13.07 28.51 46.83
CA PRO A 276 -13.94 29.56 47.37
C PRO A 276 -13.13 30.56 48.24
N PRO A 277 -13.53 31.82 48.27
CA PRO A 277 -12.82 32.84 49.11
C PRO A 277 -13.02 32.56 50.60
N ASP A 278 -11.90 32.47 51.32
CA ASP A 278 -11.87 32.46 52.78
C ASP A 278 -12.43 33.78 53.32
N THR A 279 -13.57 33.68 53.94
CA THR A 279 -14.14 34.75 54.76
C THR A 279 -13.46 34.75 56.13
N HIS A 280 -12.45 35.57 56.32
CA HIS A 280 -12.00 35.96 57.65
C HIS A 280 -12.82 37.20 58.08
N GLY A 281 -13.67 36.96 59.05
CA GLY A 281 -14.29 38.00 59.82
C GLY A 281 -13.22 38.75 60.66
N GLU A 282 -13.23 40.05 60.58
CA GLU A 282 -12.63 40.91 61.56
C GLU A 282 -13.74 41.39 62.51
N GLU A 283 -13.72 40.80 63.70
CA GLU A 283 -14.22 41.43 64.90
C GLU A 283 -13.21 42.51 65.32
N GLY A 284 -13.63 43.73 65.42
CA GLY A 284 -12.86 44.85 65.86
C GLY A 284 -13.73 45.83 66.62
N ASP A 285 -13.67 45.70 67.87
CA ASP A 285 -14.03 46.44 69.07
C ASP A 285 -14.00 48.00 68.92
N GLN A 286 -14.99 48.61 69.65
CA GLN A 286 -15.25 50.01 70.06
C GLN A 286 -16.10 50.88 69.14
#